data_5227652593db5f91f5d6c98c5d1d001f
#
_entry.id   5227652593db5f91f5d6c98c5d1d001f
#
_cell.length_a   1.000
_cell.length_b   1.000
_cell.length_c   1.000
_cell.angle_alpha   90.00
_cell.angle_beta   90.00
_cell.angle_gamma   90.00
#
_symmetry.space_group_name_H-M   'P 1'
#
loop_
_entity.id
_entity.type
_entity.pdbx_description
1 polymer ?
#
loop_
_entity_poly.entity_id
_entity_poly.type
_entity_poly.pdbx_seq_one_letter_code
_entity_poly.pdbx_strand_id
1 'polypeptide(L)'
;MLDTLKNLIKKLPFDFTKNQAYDTQTNAIIKRVCKKNSNCLDIGCHKGEVLDVIVHHAPDGHHFGFEPIPSMYKTLVTKYANTNCTIHEVALSNTSGVSVFNHVVSNPAYSGLEKRAYDKPNEVDEQIEVKTEKLDILFDKKTPIDLIKIDVEGGELNVLEGAIETIKRTKPVIIFEHGLGASEFYDSSPEKVFALFTSLNYNISLMKSWLDDKSSFTLDEFKNQFYEKRNYYFIAYPK
;
A
#
# COMPACT_ATOMS: atom_id res chain seq x y z
N MET A 1 -20.82 -17.58 9.39
CA MET A 1 -20.38 -18.90 8.87
C MET A 1 -19.35 -18.76 7.74
N LEU A 2 -19.59 -17.96 6.69
CA LEU A 2 -18.60 -17.74 5.61
C LEU A 2 -17.29 -17.10 6.11
N ASP A 3 -17.35 -16.15 7.03
CA ASP A 3 -16.14 -15.48 7.56
C ASP A 3 -15.32 -16.40 8.47
N THR A 4 -15.99 -17.31 9.21
CA THR A 4 -15.29 -18.32 10.01
C THR A 4 -14.55 -19.31 9.12
N LEU A 5 -15.14 -19.68 7.98
CA LEU A 5 -14.52 -20.57 6.99
C LEU A 5 -13.33 -19.89 6.28
N LYS A 6 -13.48 -18.61 5.89
CA LYS A 6 -12.39 -17.81 5.33
C LYS A 6 -11.21 -17.67 6.29
N ASN A 7 -11.49 -17.44 7.58
CA ASN A 7 -10.44 -17.37 8.61
C ASN A 7 -9.77 -18.74 8.89
N LEU A 8 -10.47 -19.84 8.68
CA LEU A 8 -9.88 -21.18 8.78
C LEU A 8 -8.97 -21.48 7.58
N ILE A 9 -9.39 -21.08 6.37
CA ILE A 9 -8.62 -21.22 5.12
C ILE A 9 -7.34 -20.37 5.17
N LYS A 10 -7.39 -19.15 5.73
CA LYS A 10 -6.21 -18.30 5.94
C LYS A 10 -5.15 -18.92 6.88
N LYS A 11 -5.50 -19.92 7.68
CA LYS A 11 -4.57 -20.61 8.60
C LYS A 11 -3.93 -21.89 8.01
N LEU A 12 -4.30 -22.26 6.79
CA LEU A 12 -3.70 -23.42 6.14
C LEU A 12 -2.31 -23.05 5.59
N PRO A 13 -1.35 -23.97 5.54
CA PRO A 13 0.03 -23.70 5.11
C PRO A 13 0.19 -23.57 3.58
N PHE A 14 -0.90 -23.35 2.85
CA PHE A 14 -0.93 -23.24 1.38
C PHE A 14 -1.76 -22.04 0.97
N ASP A 15 -1.22 -21.22 0.07
CA ASP A 15 -1.92 -20.08 -0.52
C ASP A 15 -2.85 -20.58 -1.64
N PHE A 16 -4.17 -20.45 -1.44
CA PHE A 16 -5.19 -20.86 -2.41
C PHE A 16 -5.55 -19.76 -3.41
N THR A 17 -5.22 -18.52 -3.11
CA THR A 17 -5.50 -17.36 -3.97
C THR A 17 -4.26 -16.48 -4.10
N LYS A 18 -4.21 -15.67 -5.18
CA LYS A 18 -3.14 -14.69 -5.35
C LYS A 18 -3.05 -13.72 -4.17
N ASN A 19 -4.19 -13.27 -3.63
CA ASN A 19 -4.21 -12.35 -2.49
C ASN A 19 -3.59 -12.97 -1.24
N GLN A 20 -3.89 -14.24 -0.94
CA GLN A 20 -3.23 -14.95 0.17
C GLN A 20 -1.72 -15.06 -0.04
N ALA A 21 -1.28 -15.35 -1.28
CA ALA A 21 0.15 -15.37 -1.60
C ALA A 21 0.80 -14.00 -1.39
N TYR A 22 0.13 -12.91 -1.77
CA TYR A 22 0.63 -11.55 -1.53
C TYR A 22 0.66 -11.21 -0.04
N ASP A 23 -0.36 -11.58 0.74
CA ASP A 23 -0.36 -11.41 2.20
C ASP A 23 0.83 -12.16 2.84
N THR A 24 1.05 -13.43 2.47
CA THR A 24 2.17 -14.25 2.94
C THR A 24 3.52 -13.62 2.59
N GLN A 25 3.67 -13.12 1.35
CA GLN A 25 4.91 -12.46 0.90
C GLN A 25 5.12 -11.13 1.60
N THR A 26 4.07 -10.31 1.78
CA THR A 26 4.13 -9.05 2.53
C THR A 26 4.62 -9.30 3.96
N ASN A 27 4.06 -10.29 4.65
CA ASN A 27 4.50 -10.67 5.99
C ASN A 27 5.98 -11.09 6.02
N ALA A 28 6.43 -11.87 5.02
CA ALA A 28 7.82 -12.31 4.91
C ALA A 28 8.77 -11.13 4.65
N ILE A 29 8.35 -10.15 3.81
CA ILE A 29 9.12 -8.93 3.54
C ILE A 29 9.23 -8.07 4.80
N ILE A 30 8.11 -7.83 5.51
CA ILE A 30 8.13 -7.08 6.77
C ILE A 30 9.11 -7.73 7.75
N LYS A 31 9.04 -9.05 7.94
CA LYS A 31 9.95 -9.79 8.80
C LYS A 31 11.43 -9.67 8.37
N ARG A 32 11.70 -9.63 7.05
CA ARG A 32 13.08 -9.52 6.51
C ARG A 32 13.64 -8.10 6.64
N VAL A 33 12.81 -7.08 6.45
CA VAL A 33 13.21 -5.66 6.41
C VAL A 33 13.23 -5.04 7.80
N CYS A 34 12.18 -5.29 8.60
CA CYS A 34 12.00 -4.58 9.86
C CYS A 34 12.90 -5.12 10.97
N LYS A 35 13.57 -4.19 11.64
CA LYS A 35 14.20 -4.40 12.95
C LYS A 35 13.23 -3.94 14.04
N LYS A 36 13.52 -4.24 15.30
CA LYS A 36 12.64 -3.87 16.43
C LYS A 36 12.30 -2.37 16.49
N ASN A 37 13.21 -1.51 16.07
CA ASN A 37 13.08 -0.05 16.07
C ASN A 37 12.82 0.57 14.69
N SER A 38 12.46 -0.23 13.70
CA SER A 38 12.12 0.26 12.35
C SER A 38 10.83 1.06 12.37
N ASN A 39 10.80 2.18 11.63
CA ASN A 39 9.61 2.96 11.41
C ASN A 39 9.01 2.62 10.04
N CYS A 40 7.70 2.39 10.01
CA CYS A 40 7.02 1.93 8.82
C CYS A 40 5.75 2.74 8.54
N LEU A 41 5.40 2.82 7.27
CA LEU A 41 4.15 3.42 6.81
C LEU A 41 3.25 2.36 6.18
N ASP A 42 1.95 2.42 6.51
CA ASP A 42 0.88 1.64 5.87
C ASP A 42 -0.13 2.61 5.26
N ILE A 43 -0.06 2.80 3.94
CA ILE A 43 -0.86 3.78 3.19
C ILE A 43 -2.02 3.05 2.53
N GLY A 44 -3.25 3.43 2.90
CA GLY A 44 -4.45 2.65 2.65
C GLY A 44 -4.54 1.48 3.64
N CYS A 45 -4.46 1.78 4.94
CA CYS A 45 -4.33 0.74 5.96
C CYS A 45 -5.64 -0.01 6.28
N HIS A 46 -6.78 0.41 5.74
CA HIS A 46 -8.06 -0.28 5.80
C HIS A 46 -8.39 -0.75 7.25
N LYS A 47 -8.33 -2.05 7.54
CA LYS A 47 -8.55 -2.63 8.89
C LYS A 47 -7.26 -2.75 9.72
N GLY A 48 -6.13 -2.33 9.17
CA GLY A 48 -4.82 -2.38 9.83
C GLY A 48 -4.21 -3.80 9.89
N GLU A 49 -4.58 -4.69 8.97
CA GLU A 49 -4.04 -6.07 8.97
C GLU A 49 -2.51 -6.07 8.75
N VAL A 50 -2.02 -5.22 7.83
CA VAL A 50 -0.56 -5.06 7.60
C VAL A 50 0.10 -4.33 8.76
N LEU A 51 -0.56 -3.30 9.30
CA LEU A 51 -0.05 -2.54 10.45
C LEU A 51 0.09 -3.43 11.70
N ASP A 52 -0.79 -4.42 11.91
CA ASP A 52 -0.64 -5.43 12.98
C ASP A 52 0.66 -6.23 12.85
N VAL A 53 1.01 -6.63 11.63
CA VAL A 53 2.25 -7.36 11.34
C VAL A 53 3.48 -6.46 11.56
N ILE A 54 3.40 -5.21 11.15
CA ILE A 54 4.46 -4.22 11.34
C ILE A 54 4.73 -4.01 12.84
N VAL A 55 3.69 -3.73 13.64
CA VAL A 55 3.81 -3.57 15.11
C VAL A 55 4.39 -4.80 15.78
N HIS A 56 4.02 -6.00 15.32
CA HIS A 56 4.55 -7.25 15.86
C HIS A 56 6.06 -7.39 15.60
N HIS A 57 6.55 -7.03 14.43
CA HIS A 57 7.96 -7.19 14.05
C HIS A 57 8.86 -6.01 14.45
N ALA A 58 8.29 -4.82 14.61
CA ALA A 58 9.01 -3.60 14.97
C ALA A 58 8.35 -2.89 16.19
N PRO A 59 8.25 -3.57 17.36
CA PRO A 59 7.49 -3.06 18.51
C PRO A 59 8.04 -1.79 19.12
N ASP A 60 9.31 -1.48 18.91
CA ASP A 60 10.00 -0.30 19.45
C ASP A 60 10.05 0.87 18.45
N GLY A 61 9.58 0.65 17.21
CA GLY A 61 9.47 1.67 16.18
C GLY A 61 8.24 2.55 16.32
N HIS A 62 8.17 3.63 15.55
CA HIS A 62 6.98 4.46 15.39
C HIS A 62 6.36 4.22 14.01
N HIS A 63 5.10 3.84 13.96
CA HIS A 63 4.43 3.49 12.72
C HIS A 63 3.32 4.47 12.41
N PHE A 64 2.98 4.59 11.11
CA PHE A 64 2.00 5.55 10.65
C PHE A 64 1.05 4.85 9.68
N GLY A 65 -0.25 4.92 9.99
CA GLY A 65 -1.32 4.44 9.15
C GLY A 65 -2.08 5.61 8.52
N PHE A 66 -2.50 5.44 7.26
CA PHE A 66 -3.25 6.46 6.51
C PHE A 66 -4.54 5.83 6.02
N GLU A 67 -5.68 6.39 6.46
CA GLU A 67 -7.00 5.89 6.13
C GLU A 67 -7.98 7.06 5.99
N PRO A 68 -8.45 7.37 4.78
CA PRO A 68 -9.31 8.53 4.56
C PRO A 68 -10.76 8.32 4.98
N ILE A 69 -11.25 7.07 5.06
CA ILE A 69 -12.66 6.79 5.41
C ILE A 69 -12.89 7.04 6.91
N PRO A 70 -13.74 8.02 7.30
CA PRO A 70 -13.85 8.46 8.70
C PRO A 70 -14.24 7.35 9.70
N SER A 71 -15.09 6.40 9.29
CA SER A 71 -15.51 5.28 10.14
C SER A 71 -14.39 4.29 10.39
N MET A 72 -13.56 4.03 9.38
CA MET A 72 -12.41 3.15 9.46
C MET A 72 -11.29 3.81 10.26
N TYR A 73 -10.99 5.07 9.99
CA TYR A 73 -10.05 5.87 10.77
C TYR A 73 -10.35 5.80 12.28
N LYS A 74 -11.60 6.06 12.70
CA LYS A 74 -12.01 5.99 14.11
C LYS A 74 -11.77 4.61 14.72
N THR A 75 -12.03 3.55 13.96
CA THR A 75 -11.78 2.17 14.38
C THR A 75 -10.29 1.92 14.59
N LEU A 76 -9.45 2.38 13.66
CA LEU A 76 -7.99 2.25 13.73
C LEU A 76 -7.39 3.05 14.89
N VAL A 77 -7.83 4.29 15.12
CA VAL A 77 -7.39 5.09 16.26
C VAL A 77 -7.67 4.35 17.58
N THR A 78 -8.85 3.75 17.71
CA THR A 78 -9.20 2.97 18.91
C THR A 78 -8.33 1.70 19.02
N LYS A 79 -8.13 0.99 17.90
CA LYS A 79 -7.33 -0.24 17.85
C LYS A 79 -5.89 -0.03 18.26
N TYR A 80 -5.28 1.08 17.84
CA TYR A 80 -3.87 1.38 18.06
C TYR A 80 -3.59 2.38 19.20
N ALA A 81 -4.60 2.73 20.01
CA ALA A 81 -4.48 3.74 21.08
C ALA A 81 -3.35 3.47 22.09
N ASN A 82 -2.98 2.21 22.30
CA ASN A 82 -1.94 1.80 23.26
C ASN A 82 -0.68 1.25 22.56
N THR A 83 -0.41 1.70 21.35
CA THR A 83 0.77 1.29 20.55
C THR A 83 1.56 2.52 20.09
N ASN A 84 2.73 2.29 19.51
CA ASN A 84 3.52 3.34 18.88
C ASN A 84 3.05 3.62 17.44
N CYS A 85 1.72 3.64 17.20
CA CYS A 85 1.14 3.97 15.91
C CYS A 85 0.41 5.30 15.95
N THR A 86 0.62 6.10 14.92
CA THR A 86 -0.18 7.30 14.65
C THR A 86 -1.04 7.04 13.41
N ILE A 87 -2.35 7.22 13.52
CA ILE A 87 -3.27 7.07 12.39
C ILE A 87 -3.67 8.47 11.90
N HIS A 88 -3.62 8.66 10.59
CA HIS A 88 -3.98 9.91 9.92
C HIS A 88 -5.25 9.72 9.09
N GLU A 89 -6.25 10.62 9.31
CA GLU A 89 -7.47 10.70 8.49
C GLU A 89 -7.18 11.50 7.23
N VAL A 90 -6.52 10.89 6.26
CA VAL A 90 -6.09 11.56 5.03
C VAL A 90 -5.84 10.53 3.91
N ALA A 91 -6.20 10.89 2.69
CA ALA A 91 -5.76 10.20 1.49
C ALA A 91 -4.43 10.82 1.03
N LEU A 92 -3.36 10.02 1.00
CA LEU A 92 -2.10 10.50 0.44
C LEU A 92 -2.17 10.59 -1.08
N SER A 93 -1.58 11.66 -1.62
CA SER A 93 -1.59 11.95 -3.06
C SER A 93 -0.42 12.87 -3.42
N ASN A 94 -0.33 13.28 -4.69
CA ASN A 94 0.61 14.31 -5.15
C ASN A 94 0.10 15.75 -4.99
N THR A 95 -1.10 15.93 -4.43
CA THR A 95 -1.72 17.25 -4.19
C THR A 95 -2.26 17.33 -2.76
N SER A 96 -2.20 18.54 -2.19
CA SER A 96 -2.77 18.87 -0.88
C SER A 96 -4.10 19.59 -1.04
N GLY A 97 -5.10 19.28 -0.19
CA GLY A 97 -6.39 19.94 -0.22
C GLY A 97 -7.54 19.07 0.28
N VAL A 98 -8.68 19.23 -0.33
CA VAL A 98 -9.88 18.40 -0.15
C VAL A 98 -10.28 17.84 -1.51
N SER A 99 -10.59 16.58 -1.57
CA SER A 99 -11.00 15.88 -2.79
C SER A 99 -12.26 15.06 -2.55
N VAL A 100 -12.99 14.85 -3.62
CA VAL A 100 -14.06 13.84 -3.64
C VAL A 100 -13.41 12.47 -3.59
N PHE A 101 -13.99 11.58 -2.80
CA PHE A 101 -13.53 10.20 -2.62
C PHE A 101 -14.72 9.27 -2.85
N ASN A 102 -14.54 8.30 -3.70
CA ASN A 102 -15.55 7.27 -3.99
C ASN A 102 -15.48 6.19 -2.90
N HIS A 103 -16.39 6.27 -1.93
CA HIS A 103 -16.52 5.30 -0.84
C HIS A 103 -17.45 4.17 -1.27
N VAL A 104 -16.92 2.97 -1.44
CA VAL A 104 -17.70 1.76 -1.74
C VAL A 104 -18.19 1.15 -0.43
N VAL A 105 -19.40 1.51 -0.01
CA VAL A 105 -19.97 1.14 1.29
C VAL A 105 -20.08 -0.38 1.46
N SER A 106 -20.45 -1.08 0.39
CA SER A 106 -20.59 -2.55 0.38
C SER A 106 -19.24 -3.28 0.40
N ASN A 107 -18.16 -2.62 -0.06
CA ASN A 107 -16.81 -3.18 -0.11
C ASN A 107 -15.76 -2.07 -0.01
N PRO A 108 -15.46 -1.56 1.21
CA PRO A 108 -14.56 -0.42 1.39
C PRO A 108 -13.16 -0.60 0.80
N ALA A 109 -12.73 -1.85 0.57
CA ALA A 109 -11.46 -2.12 -0.10
C ALA A 109 -11.38 -1.65 -1.56
N TYR A 110 -12.51 -1.28 -2.19
CA TYR A 110 -12.54 -0.74 -3.56
C TYR A 110 -12.69 0.79 -3.58
N SER A 111 -12.53 1.44 -2.42
CA SER A 111 -12.69 2.88 -2.28
C SER A 111 -11.42 3.62 -2.69
N GLY A 112 -11.54 4.73 -3.42
CA GLY A 112 -10.40 5.51 -3.90
C GLY A 112 -10.79 6.94 -4.30
N LEU A 113 -9.80 7.76 -4.62
CA LEU A 113 -10.01 9.13 -5.12
C LEU A 113 -10.68 9.13 -6.50
N GLU A 114 -10.52 8.05 -7.27
CA GLU A 114 -11.23 7.83 -8.53
C GLU A 114 -12.13 6.60 -8.42
N LYS A 115 -13.23 6.61 -9.17
CA LYS A 115 -14.12 5.45 -9.25
C LYS A 115 -13.49 4.43 -10.18
N ARG A 116 -13.20 3.24 -9.67
CA ARG A 116 -12.68 2.11 -10.45
C ARG A 116 -13.79 1.19 -10.98
N ALA A 117 -13.44 0.27 -11.86
CA ALA A 117 -14.32 -0.84 -12.22
C ALA A 117 -14.48 -1.82 -11.04
N TYR A 118 -15.71 -2.25 -10.79
CA TYR A 118 -15.99 -3.23 -9.74
C TYR A 118 -16.15 -4.63 -10.31
N ASP A 119 -15.62 -5.63 -9.62
CA ASP A 119 -15.75 -7.04 -10.02
C ASP A 119 -17.19 -7.56 -9.87
N LYS A 120 -17.98 -6.93 -8.99
CA LYS A 120 -19.39 -7.28 -8.76
C LYS A 120 -20.29 -6.14 -9.23
N PRO A 121 -21.39 -6.45 -9.95
CA PRO A 121 -22.27 -5.43 -10.54
C PRO A 121 -23.13 -4.67 -9.52
N ASN A 122 -23.21 -5.13 -8.26
CA ASN A 122 -24.12 -4.61 -7.25
C ASN A 122 -23.38 -3.92 -6.07
N GLU A 123 -22.16 -3.44 -6.29
CA GLU A 123 -21.49 -2.64 -5.27
C GLU A 123 -22.20 -1.29 -5.09
N VAL A 124 -22.39 -0.90 -3.84
CA VAL A 124 -23.01 0.37 -3.46
C VAL A 124 -21.93 1.35 -3.09
N ASP A 125 -21.86 2.47 -3.78
CA ASP A 125 -20.90 3.53 -3.53
C ASP A 125 -21.59 4.87 -3.27
N GLU A 126 -20.89 5.74 -2.56
CA GLU A 126 -21.25 7.14 -2.30
C GLU A 126 -20.01 8.01 -2.45
N GLN A 127 -20.23 9.31 -2.70
CA GLN A 127 -19.15 10.28 -2.70
C GLN A 127 -19.06 10.96 -1.33
N ILE A 128 -17.85 10.98 -0.77
CA ILE A 128 -17.53 11.72 0.46
C ILE A 128 -16.39 12.70 0.18
N GLU A 129 -16.29 13.75 0.99
CA GLU A 129 -15.11 14.62 0.97
C GLU A 129 -14.05 14.08 1.93
N VAL A 130 -12.79 14.00 1.46
CA VAL A 130 -11.65 13.61 2.27
C VAL A 130 -10.52 14.64 2.12
N LYS A 131 -9.73 14.79 3.16
CA LYS A 131 -8.48 15.53 3.07
C LYS A 131 -7.49 14.75 2.19
N THR A 132 -6.79 15.45 1.29
CA THR A 132 -5.62 14.93 0.57
C THR A 132 -4.36 15.64 1.02
N GLU A 133 -3.22 14.92 1.04
CA GLU A 133 -1.94 15.53 1.42
C GLU A 133 -0.77 14.79 0.78
N LYS A 134 0.34 15.50 0.60
CA LYS A 134 1.63 14.91 0.22
C LYS A 134 2.32 14.32 1.45
N LEU A 135 2.88 13.13 1.33
CA LEU A 135 3.67 12.53 2.40
C LEU A 135 4.83 13.45 2.83
N ASP A 136 5.49 14.09 1.87
CA ASP A 136 6.63 14.97 2.10
C ASP A 136 6.31 16.22 2.95
N ILE A 137 5.02 16.58 3.08
CA ILE A 137 4.56 17.68 3.94
C ILE A 137 4.28 17.21 5.36
N LEU A 138 3.77 15.97 5.50
CA LEU A 138 3.35 15.42 6.79
C LEU A 138 4.52 14.97 7.67
N PHE A 139 5.68 14.66 7.06
CA PHE A 139 6.79 14.07 7.79
C PHE A 139 7.92 15.04 8.07
N ASP A 140 8.36 15.07 9.33
CA ASP A 140 9.61 15.72 9.71
C ASP A 140 10.77 15.10 8.94
N LYS A 141 11.65 15.98 8.43
CA LYS A 141 12.87 15.58 7.69
C LYS A 141 13.83 14.69 8.50
N LYS A 142 13.63 14.52 9.79
CA LYS A 142 14.48 13.71 10.66
C LYS A 142 13.97 12.28 10.87
N THR A 143 12.70 11.99 10.60
CA THR A 143 12.12 10.66 10.83
C THR A 143 12.64 9.67 9.78
N PRO A 144 13.41 8.64 10.18
CA PRO A 144 13.79 7.56 9.26
C PRO A 144 12.56 6.69 8.96
N ILE A 145 12.45 6.21 7.74
CA ILE A 145 11.41 5.25 7.32
C ILE A 145 12.12 4.07 6.65
N ASP A 146 11.85 2.87 7.11
CA ASP A 146 12.49 1.64 6.65
C ASP A 146 11.61 0.88 5.62
N LEU A 147 10.29 0.97 5.78
CA LEU A 147 9.33 0.28 4.93
C LEU A 147 8.10 1.14 4.70
N ILE A 148 7.60 1.13 3.46
CA ILE A 148 6.31 1.72 3.06
C ILE A 148 5.49 0.65 2.35
N LYS A 149 4.23 0.44 2.77
CA LYS A 149 3.23 -0.29 1.99
C LYS A 149 2.26 0.72 1.40
N ILE A 150 1.95 0.61 0.12
CA ILE A 150 1.02 1.47 -0.61
C ILE A 150 -0.03 0.59 -1.29
N ASP A 151 -1.29 0.83 -0.94
CA ASP A 151 -2.44 0.14 -1.49
C ASP A 151 -3.65 1.08 -1.38
N VAL A 152 -3.85 1.85 -2.43
CA VAL A 152 -4.81 2.97 -2.47
C VAL A 152 -5.71 2.90 -3.70
N GLU A 153 -5.88 1.67 -4.20
CA GLU A 153 -6.85 1.32 -5.23
C GLU A 153 -6.65 2.10 -6.55
N GLY A 154 -5.37 2.16 -6.99
CA GLY A 154 -4.94 2.72 -8.27
C GLY A 154 -4.17 4.04 -8.19
N GLY A 155 -4.25 4.77 -7.09
CA GLY A 155 -3.58 6.05 -6.87
C GLY A 155 -2.11 5.97 -6.42
N GLU A 156 -1.47 4.80 -6.51
CA GLU A 156 -0.12 4.55 -5.98
C GLU A 156 0.94 5.48 -6.60
N LEU A 157 0.84 5.76 -7.89
CA LEU A 157 1.75 6.71 -8.56
C LEU A 157 1.65 8.11 -7.94
N ASN A 158 0.43 8.59 -7.67
CA ASN A 158 0.21 9.90 -7.04
C ASN A 158 0.79 9.93 -5.62
N VAL A 159 0.65 8.84 -4.85
CA VAL A 159 1.27 8.72 -3.52
C VAL A 159 2.79 8.80 -3.63
N LEU A 160 3.39 8.05 -4.56
CA LEU A 160 4.84 8.04 -4.80
C LEU A 160 5.37 9.43 -5.22
N GLU A 161 4.65 10.15 -6.09
CA GLU A 161 4.98 11.52 -6.49
C GLU A 161 4.90 12.51 -5.32
N GLY A 162 3.97 12.31 -4.38
CA GLY A 162 3.85 13.09 -3.14
C GLY A 162 4.86 12.72 -2.05
N ALA A 163 5.69 11.69 -2.28
CA ALA A 163 6.63 11.12 -1.30
C ALA A 163 8.11 11.18 -1.75
N ILE A 164 8.42 11.87 -2.85
CA ILE A 164 9.73 11.84 -3.51
C ILE A 164 10.88 12.19 -2.55
N GLU A 165 10.75 13.26 -1.78
CA GLU A 165 11.82 13.70 -0.88
C GLU A 165 12.00 12.75 0.31
N THR A 166 10.90 12.19 0.82
CA THR A 166 10.94 11.16 1.87
C THR A 166 11.62 9.90 1.36
N ILE A 167 11.26 9.42 0.16
CA ILE A 167 11.87 8.23 -0.46
C ILE A 167 13.37 8.44 -0.72
N LYS A 168 13.77 9.57 -1.30
CA LYS A 168 15.18 9.91 -1.56
C LYS A 168 16.01 9.90 -0.27
N ARG A 169 15.45 10.48 0.80
CA ARG A 169 16.13 10.67 2.07
C ARG A 169 16.28 9.38 2.87
N THR A 170 15.20 8.59 2.97
CA THR A 170 15.14 7.41 3.86
C THR A 170 15.42 6.10 3.16
N LYS A 171 15.26 6.06 1.83
CA LYS A 171 15.48 4.89 0.98
C LYS A 171 14.77 3.63 1.49
N PRO A 172 13.46 3.69 1.78
CA PRO A 172 12.71 2.56 2.32
C PRO A 172 12.57 1.44 1.29
N VAL A 173 12.32 0.23 1.76
CA VAL A 173 11.70 -0.80 0.92
C VAL A 173 10.22 -0.43 0.75
N ILE A 174 9.69 -0.54 -0.49
CA ILE A 174 8.33 -0.14 -0.82
C ILE A 174 7.58 -1.33 -1.40
N ILE A 175 6.47 -1.73 -0.77
CA ILE A 175 5.50 -2.69 -1.30
C ILE A 175 4.34 -1.88 -1.87
N PHE A 176 3.95 -2.15 -3.12
CA PHE A 176 2.89 -1.37 -3.76
C PHE A 176 2.03 -2.21 -4.70
N GLU A 177 0.75 -1.85 -4.79
CA GLU A 177 -0.14 -2.37 -5.81
C GLU A 177 0.02 -1.58 -7.10
N HIS A 178 -0.07 -2.24 -8.26
CA HIS A 178 -0.15 -1.59 -9.57
C HIS A 178 -0.72 -2.56 -10.59
N GLY A 179 -1.97 -2.34 -11.00
CA GLY A 179 -2.65 -3.27 -11.89
C GLY A 179 -3.81 -2.64 -12.66
N LEU A 180 -4.18 -3.29 -13.76
CA LEU A 180 -5.37 -2.93 -14.53
C LEU A 180 -6.66 -3.19 -13.73
N GLY A 181 -7.62 -2.30 -13.87
CA GLY A 181 -8.89 -2.25 -13.15
C GLY A 181 -8.95 -1.12 -12.12
N ALA A 182 -7.80 -0.50 -11.81
CA ALA A 182 -7.70 0.62 -10.89
C ALA A 182 -6.74 1.70 -11.40
N SER A 183 -5.49 1.37 -11.69
CA SER A 183 -4.43 2.35 -12.00
C SER A 183 -4.70 3.21 -13.24
N GLU A 184 -5.38 2.68 -14.26
CA GLU A 184 -5.71 3.43 -15.47
C GLU A 184 -6.65 4.61 -15.23
N PHE A 185 -7.47 4.59 -14.17
CA PHE A 185 -8.36 5.70 -13.81
C PHE A 185 -7.60 6.90 -13.22
N TYR A 186 -6.34 6.70 -12.81
CA TYR A 186 -5.43 7.73 -12.29
C TYR A 186 -4.39 8.17 -13.32
N ASP A 187 -4.58 7.89 -14.61
CA ASP A 187 -3.57 8.13 -15.65
C ASP A 187 -2.19 7.53 -15.30
N SER A 188 -2.20 6.44 -14.53
CA SER A 188 -1.03 5.70 -14.13
C SER A 188 -0.73 4.58 -15.13
N SER A 189 0.55 4.38 -15.45
CA SER A 189 1.01 3.31 -16.33
C SER A 189 2.29 2.69 -15.80
N PRO A 190 2.62 1.45 -16.18
CA PRO A 190 3.86 0.82 -15.75
C PRO A 190 5.10 1.58 -16.22
N GLU A 191 5.03 2.28 -17.37
CA GLU A 191 6.12 3.12 -17.85
C GLU A 191 6.40 4.31 -16.90
N LYS A 192 5.33 4.99 -16.43
CA LYS A 192 5.44 6.13 -15.49
C LYS A 192 5.99 5.67 -14.15
N VAL A 193 5.45 4.56 -13.61
CA VAL A 193 5.91 3.98 -12.33
C VAL A 193 7.37 3.54 -12.41
N PHE A 194 7.75 2.84 -13.50
CA PHE A 194 9.13 2.39 -13.70
C PHE A 194 10.11 3.55 -13.86
N ALA A 195 9.72 4.60 -14.62
CA ALA A 195 10.53 5.81 -14.80
C ALA A 195 10.74 6.54 -13.46
N LEU A 196 9.70 6.67 -12.63
CA LEU A 196 9.80 7.28 -11.32
C LEU A 196 10.78 6.52 -10.43
N PHE A 197 10.64 5.21 -10.26
CA PHE A 197 11.54 4.40 -9.45
C PHE A 197 12.98 4.40 -9.99
N THR A 198 13.15 4.39 -11.31
CA THR A 198 14.48 4.52 -11.93
C THR A 198 15.12 5.85 -11.58
N SER A 199 14.37 6.96 -11.62
CA SER A 199 14.86 8.30 -11.27
C SER A 199 15.28 8.42 -9.79
N LEU A 200 14.67 7.60 -8.93
CA LEU A 200 14.97 7.51 -7.50
C LEU A 200 16.09 6.51 -7.18
N ASN A 201 16.69 5.87 -8.21
CA ASN A 201 17.71 4.82 -8.06
C ASN A 201 17.20 3.57 -7.34
N TYR A 202 16.02 3.10 -7.74
CA TYR A 202 15.35 1.90 -7.23
C TYR A 202 15.27 0.82 -8.32
N ASN A 203 15.23 -0.43 -7.86
CA ASN A 203 14.83 -1.60 -8.64
C ASN A 203 13.37 -1.94 -8.34
N ILE A 204 12.68 -2.57 -9.30
CA ILE A 204 11.35 -3.17 -9.13
C ILE A 204 11.44 -4.67 -9.34
N SER A 205 10.73 -5.46 -8.53
CA SER A 205 10.65 -6.91 -8.67
C SER A 205 9.29 -7.45 -8.23
N LEU A 206 9.01 -8.72 -8.51
CA LEU A 206 7.98 -9.45 -7.75
C LEU A 206 8.44 -9.60 -6.30
N MET A 207 7.51 -9.53 -5.36
CA MET A 207 7.78 -9.79 -3.95
C MET A 207 8.45 -11.15 -3.73
N LYS A 208 7.91 -12.21 -4.38
CA LYS A 208 8.51 -13.55 -4.33
C LYS A 208 9.94 -13.60 -4.89
N SER A 209 10.17 -12.93 -6.03
CA SER A 209 11.51 -12.91 -6.65
C SER A 209 12.53 -12.22 -5.75
N TRP A 210 12.15 -11.14 -5.10
CA TRP A 210 13.00 -10.43 -4.13
C TRP A 210 13.27 -11.28 -2.88
N LEU A 211 12.27 -12.00 -2.37
CA LEU A 211 12.45 -12.94 -1.25
C LEU A 211 13.39 -14.10 -1.59
N ASP A 212 13.39 -14.53 -2.85
CA ASP A 212 14.25 -15.59 -3.39
C ASP A 212 15.61 -15.05 -3.90
N ASP A 213 15.95 -13.77 -3.66
CA ASP A 213 17.19 -13.09 -4.10
C ASP A 213 17.41 -13.13 -5.63
N LYS A 214 16.32 -13.08 -6.41
CA LYS A 214 16.36 -13.06 -7.88
C LYS A 214 16.49 -11.62 -8.41
N SER A 215 16.84 -11.52 -9.71
CA SER A 215 17.01 -10.23 -10.40
C SER A 215 15.73 -9.38 -10.43
N SER A 216 15.91 -8.06 -10.45
CA SER A 216 14.88 -7.07 -10.69
C SER A 216 14.40 -7.11 -12.15
N PHE A 217 13.25 -6.50 -12.39
CA PHE A 217 12.65 -6.34 -13.72
C PHE A 217 13.43 -5.33 -14.59
N THR A 218 13.45 -5.60 -15.89
CA THR A 218 13.52 -4.60 -16.94
C THR A 218 12.15 -3.91 -17.11
N LEU A 219 12.11 -2.78 -17.84
CA LEU A 219 10.84 -2.11 -18.15
C LEU A 219 9.86 -3.04 -18.87
N ASP A 220 10.32 -3.79 -19.86
CA ASP A 220 9.44 -4.68 -20.65
C ASP A 220 8.88 -5.83 -19.79
N GLU A 221 9.68 -6.40 -18.91
CA GLU A 221 9.20 -7.42 -17.96
C GLU A 221 8.15 -6.85 -17.01
N PHE A 222 8.32 -5.63 -16.49
CA PHE A 222 7.34 -4.98 -15.62
C PHE A 222 6.04 -4.66 -16.38
N LYS A 223 6.13 -4.14 -17.62
CA LYS A 223 4.98 -3.92 -18.51
C LYS A 223 4.18 -5.19 -18.75
N ASN A 224 4.86 -6.31 -18.98
CA ASN A 224 4.20 -7.60 -19.20
C ASN A 224 3.42 -8.08 -17.96
N GLN A 225 3.89 -7.76 -16.73
CA GLN A 225 3.11 -8.05 -15.52
C GLN A 225 1.75 -7.33 -15.53
N PHE A 226 1.79 -6.04 -15.89
CA PHE A 226 0.62 -5.17 -15.90
C PHE A 226 -0.35 -5.49 -17.04
N TYR A 227 0.10 -5.40 -18.30
CA TYR A 227 -0.77 -5.52 -19.47
C TYR A 227 -1.32 -6.93 -19.68
N GLU A 228 -0.59 -7.97 -19.28
CA GLU A 228 -1.05 -9.35 -19.32
C GLU A 228 -1.76 -9.80 -18.03
N LYS A 229 -1.98 -8.88 -17.07
CA LYS A 229 -2.66 -9.13 -15.76
C LYS A 229 -2.03 -10.30 -15.00
N ARG A 230 -0.69 -10.45 -15.09
CA ARG A 230 0.03 -11.55 -14.44
C ARG A 230 0.14 -11.35 -12.95
N ASN A 231 0.53 -10.15 -12.53
CA ASN A 231 0.68 -9.76 -11.12
C ASN A 231 0.30 -8.28 -10.96
N TYR A 232 -0.07 -7.90 -9.74
CA TYR A 232 -0.44 -6.54 -9.39
C TYR A 232 0.15 -6.06 -8.05
N TYR A 233 0.86 -6.92 -7.30
CA TYR A 233 1.68 -6.52 -6.15
C TYR A 233 3.16 -6.67 -6.47
N PHE A 234 3.91 -5.64 -6.13
CA PHE A 234 5.34 -5.51 -6.43
C PHE A 234 6.11 -4.98 -5.21
N ILE A 235 7.42 -5.10 -5.29
CA ILE A 235 8.36 -4.50 -4.36
C ILE A 235 9.33 -3.60 -5.12
N ALA A 236 9.58 -2.40 -4.58
CA ALA A 236 10.66 -1.53 -5.01
C ALA A 236 11.67 -1.35 -3.86
N TYR A 237 12.96 -1.35 -4.19
CA TYR A 237 14.04 -1.31 -3.22
C TYR A 237 15.25 -0.56 -3.79
N PRO A 238 16.07 0.11 -2.94
CA PRO A 238 17.27 0.83 -3.39
C PRO A 238 18.25 -0.08 -4.15
N LYS A 239 18.92 0.50 -5.18
CA LYS A 239 20.03 -0.16 -5.90
C LYS A 239 21.28 -0.21 -5.05
#